data_233961bf3831020e41a5017d44df9882
#
_entry.id   233961bf3831020e41a5017d44df9882
#
_cell.length_a   1.000
_cell.length_b   1.000
_cell.length_c   1.000
_cell.angle_alpha   90.00
_cell.angle_beta   90.00
_cell.angle_gamma   90.00
#
_symmetry.space_group_name_H-M   'P 1'
#
loop_
_entity.id
_entity.type
_entity.pdbx_description
1 polymer ?
#
loop_
_entity_poly.entity_id
_entity_poly.type
_entity_poly.pdbx_seq_one_letter_code
_entity_poly.pdbx_strand_id
1 'polypeptide(L)'
;IEPFLENPLNLNTATAEDFRALGLLDEAQIDSLLRYRSRLRAFASPGELMGVRGLDYRRRRWLSLFTYVGDTLAASPNWRKRCFSGRHSLETRAELPLYRRKGFRPSDREELLRKRSQFFLGPNLGTALRYRYAARRELQWGLSLENDVGEPFAAHGNRPFDHVGGFATYRARSGRWSGLVGDYALAIGEGLLFGHAFFVHPLLELERTAPRQSRFLPNSPSNETQFLRGAVVSGGGGAWRFTGFASHALWDARLRGDSALTLYHAGLHRSLDERAHRHTLGVTTLGARAEWISGRFTAGATTYFAGFSPPVFPSERNYAAGYLRGNHAAGLSLDGGYGGAGREVRGEVAVDGSGNVSAVAFARFHRRDDWQSVVSARVLAPGYVAPYARVGQDGSRAQNETGVSLALRYTGLRNSVLRSFIDAFRHPRPTFRAAAPAVGMAAGVEWEHHRRAWSRLLRYRVKTKQQTIAGFAPRLEFCTTHRLRARWSYEISRWSWQASLDATAFHCQTRPNPRWGLMLSYRSKVAISSTLQASMFGAVFSAPDFSARLFAYEPQLRGRGAFPTFYGRGCAGVLLVQWKPSTHWTCECRYAAIYRSDRATVGSGMQRIDGHSQQDLSFQLRYVF
;
A
#
# COMPACT_ATOMS: atom_id res chain seq x y z
N ILE A 1 -5.29 8.82 1.99
CA ILE A 1 -6.47 9.03 2.87
C ILE A 1 -6.03 9.41 4.28
N GLU A 2 -5.04 8.72 4.88
CA GLU A 2 -4.56 9.00 6.25
C GLU A 2 -4.19 10.48 6.49
N PRO A 3 -3.48 11.19 5.60
CA PRO A 3 -3.21 12.62 5.77
C PRO A 3 -4.47 13.50 5.87
N PHE A 4 -5.57 13.05 5.27
CA PHE A 4 -6.85 13.78 5.29
C PHE A 4 -7.69 13.47 6.53
N LEU A 5 -7.48 12.32 7.18
CA LEU A 5 -8.05 12.04 8.50
C LEU A 5 -7.39 12.90 9.57
N GLU A 6 -6.10 13.15 9.43
CA GLU A 6 -5.33 13.98 10.35
C GLU A 6 -5.52 15.47 10.11
N ASN A 7 -5.70 15.89 8.84
CA ASN A 7 -5.95 17.26 8.40
C ASN A 7 -7.13 17.31 7.43
N PRO A 8 -8.37 17.33 7.94
CA PRO A 8 -9.54 17.40 7.11
C PRO A 8 -9.57 18.69 6.28
N LEU A 9 -10.23 18.66 5.12
CA LEU A 9 -10.41 19.78 4.23
C LEU A 9 -11.45 20.77 4.80
N ASN A 10 -11.14 22.05 4.81
CA ASN A 10 -12.17 23.06 5.03
C ASN A 10 -12.99 23.23 3.74
N LEU A 11 -14.27 22.87 3.77
CA LEU A 11 -15.19 22.99 2.63
C LEU A 11 -15.22 24.40 2.04
N ASN A 12 -15.01 25.43 2.86
CA ASN A 12 -15.07 26.83 2.45
C ASN A 12 -13.81 27.33 1.75
N THR A 13 -12.65 26.73 2.01
CA THR A 13 -11.37 27.18 1.47
C THR A 13 -10.69 26.17 0.56
N ALA A 14 -11.13 24.90 0.56
CA ALA A 14 -10.54 23.85 -0.27
C ALA A 14 -10.68 24.15 -1.76
N THR A 15 -9.62 23.96 -2.50
CA THR A 15 -9.55 24.13 -3.95
C THR A 15 -10.00 22.87 -4.70
N ALA A 16 -10.24 22.98 -6.01
CA ALA A 16 -10.48 21.80 -6.85
C ALA A 16 -9.36 20.75 -6.69
N GLU A 17 -8.11 21.20 -6.61
CA GLU A 17 -6.95 20.32 -6.42
C GLU A 17 -6.98 19.59 -5.07
N ASP A 18 -7.47 20.23 -4.03
CA ASP A 18 -7.62 19.62 -2.72
C ASP A 18 -8.60 18.44 -2.75
N PHE A 19 -9.73 18.62 -3.43
CA PHE A 19 -10.71 17.55 -3.61
C PHE A 19 -10.20 16.44 -4.55
N ARG A 20 -9.45 16.79 -5.57
CA ARG A 20 -8.74 15.81 -6.43
C ARG A 20 -7.74 14.98 -5.64
N ALA A 21 -6.91 15.64 -4.82
CA ALA A 21 -5.92 14.97 -3.97
C ALA A 21 -6.56 14.02 -2.95
N LEU A 22 -7.78 14.30 -2.49
CA LEU A 22 -8.57 13.42 -1.63
C LEU A 22 -8.98 12.13 -2.37
N GLY A 23 -9.19 12.20 -3.70
CA GLY A 23 -9.47 11.04 -4.54
C GLY A 23 -10.85 10.40 -4.33
N LEU A 24 -11.80 11.10 -3.72
CA LEU A 24 -13.15 10.61 -3.44
C LEU A 24 -14.19 11.10 -4.46
N LEU A 25 -13.89 12.17 -5.19
CA LEU A 25 -14.83 12.84 -6.12
C LEU A 25 -14.26 12.83 -7.53
N ASP A 26 -15.12 12.68 -8.51
CA ASP A 26 -14.78 12.94 -9.91
C ASP A 26 -14.86 14.42 -10.25
N GLU A 27 -14.38 14.82 -11.44
CA GLU A 27 -14.33 16.23 -11.85
C GLU A 27 -15.71 16.89 -11.88
N ALA A 28 -16.75 16.15 -12.32
CA ALA A 28 -18.11 16.69 -12.36
C ALA A 28 -18.67 16.92 -10.96
N GLN A 29 -18.32 16.07 -10.00
CA GLN A 29 -18.70 16.20 -8.61
C GLN A 29 -17.94 17.34 -7.91
N ILE A 30 -16.64 17.49 -8.21
CA ILE A 30 -15.83 18.60 -7.71
C ILE A 30 -16.42 19.95 -8.22
N ASP A 31 -16.70 20.03 -9.50
CA ASP A 31 -17.28 21.21 -10.11
C ASP A 31 -18.69 21.52 -9.55
N SER A 32 -19.52 20.47 -9.35
CA SER A 32 -20.84 20.61 -8.72
C SER A 32 -20.74 21.13 -7.28
N LEU A 33 -19.76 20.64 -6.51
CA LEU A 33 -19.51 21.07 -5.13
C LEU A 33 -19.02 22.52 -5.08
N LEU A 34 -18.09 22.89 -5.96
CA LEU A 34 -17.55 24.25 -6.02
C LEU A 34 -18.61 25.26 -6.48
N ARG A 35 -19.44 24.90 -7.47
CA ARG A 35 -20.60 25.73 -7.89
C ARG A 35 -21.64 25.85 -6.79
N TYR A 36 -21.91 24.80 -6.05
CA TYR A 36 -22.83 24.85 -4.92
C TYR A 36 -22.30 25.80 -3.84
N ARG A 37 -21.01 25.72 -3.50
CA ARG A 37 -20.33 26.62 -2.58
C ARG A 37 -20.40 28.08 -3.05
N SER A 38 -20.16 28.35 -4.33
CA SER A 38 -20.20 29.72 -4.87
C SER A 38 -21.60 30.36 -4.79
N ARG A 39 -22.65 29.53 -4.92
CA ARG A 39 -24.05 29.98 -4.77
C ARG A 39 -24.42 30.35 -3.32
N LEU A 40 -23.93 29.53 -2.37
CA LEU A 40 -24.18 29.76 -0.94
C LEU A 40 -23.23 30.79 -0.31
N ARG A 41 -22.18 31.20 -1.03
CA ARG A 41 -21.02 31.96 -0.55
C ARG A 41 -20.13 31.17 0.41
N ALA A 42 -20.70 30.36 1.30
CA ALA A 42 -19.99 29.47 2.21
C ALA A 42 -20.90 28.34 2.68
N PHE A 43 -20.35 27.19 3.03
CA PHE A 43 -21.04 26.15 3.78
C PHE A 43 -21.14 26.55 5.25
N ALA A 44 -22.32 26.44 5.85
CA ALA A 44 -22.54 26.64 7.28
C ALA A 44 -22.32 25.32 8.07
N SER A 45 -22.55 24.16 7.44
CA SER A 45 -22.34 22.85 8.05
C SER A 45 -21.96 21.79 7.02
N PRO A 46 -21.28 20.69 7.41
CA PRO A 46 -21.03 19.56 6.52
C PRO A 46 -22.31 18.88 6.02
N GLY A 47 -23.43 19.05 6.72
CA GLY A 47 -24.75 18.52 6.33
C GLY A 47 -25.25 19.09 4.99
N GLU A 48 -24.83 20.29 4.61
CA GLU A 48 -25.21 20.94 3.35
C GLU A 48 -24.63 20.23 2.10
N LEU A 49 -23.68 19.31 2.27
CA LEU A 49 -23.27 18.41 1.21
C LEU A 49 -24.44 17.57 0.64
N MET A 50 -25.56 17.48 1.37
CA MET A 50 -26.79 16.84 0.86
C MET A 50 -27.39 17.56 -0.33
N GLY A 51 -27.19 18.87 -0.44
CA GLY A 51 -27.67 19.70 -1.54
C GLY A 51 -26.79 19.65 -2.79
N VAL A 52 -25.60 19.07 -2.72
CA VAL A 52 -24.69 18.99 -3.87
C VAL A 52 -25.15 17.88 -4.82
N ARG A 53 -25.50 18.26 -6.06
CA ARG A 53 -25.92 17.33 -7.10
C ARG A 53 -24.79 16.37 -7.49
N GLY A 54 -25.12 15.10 -7.74
CA GLY A 54 -24.16 14.09 -8.18
C GLY A 54 -23.35 13.42 -7.05
N LEU A 55 -23.54 13.82 -5.79
CA LEU A 55 -22.97 13.12 -4.63
C LEU A 55 -23.98 12.11 -4.09
N ASP A 56 -23.63 10.83 -4.14
CA ASP A 56 -24.41 9.77 -3.49
C ASP A 56 -24.21 9.76 -1.97
N TYR A 57 -25.07 9.04 -1.24
CA TYR A 57 -25.02 8.95 0.23
C TYR A 57 -23.66 8.48 0.76
N ARG A 58 -23.04 7.49 0.09
CA ARG A 58 -21.76 6.91 0.49
C ARG A 58 -20.62 7.91 0.35
N ARG A 59 -20.58 8.66 -0.76
CA ARG A 59 -19.57 9.71 -1.00
C ARG A 59 -19.74 10.88 -0.04
N ARG A 60 -20.98 11.28 0.26
CA ARG A 60 -21.26 12.34 1.26
C ARG A 60 -20.75 11.93 2.65
N ARG A 61 -21.07 10.70 3.08
CA ARG A 61 -20.60 10.16 4.37
C ARG A 61 -19.06 10.08 4.41
N TRP A 62 -18.42 9.66 3.32
CA TRP A 62 -16.96 9.63 3.29
C TRP A 62 -16.38 11.04 3.26
N LEU A 63 -16.93 11.95 2.46
CA LEU A 63 -16.47 13.31 2.39
C LEU A 63 -16.56 14.02 3.75
N SER A 64 -17.63 13.77 4.52
CA SER A 64 -17.78 14.34 5.86
C SER A 64 -16.72 13.86 6.87
N LEU A 65 -16.08 12.72 6.65
CA LEU A 65 -14.96 12.24 7.49
C LEU A 65 -13.66 13.01 7.23
N PHE A 66 -13.51 13.58 6.03
CA PHE A 66 -12.30 14.25 5.57
C PHE A 66 -12.49 15.75 5.37
N THR A 67 -13.63 16.29 5.76
CA THR A 67 -13.93 17.71 5.61
C THR A 67 -14.53 18.29 6.90
N TYR A 68 -14.35 19.58 7.06
CA TYR A 68 -15.01 20.37 8.11
C TYR A 68 -15.43 21.73 7.54
N VAL A 69 -16.29 22.41 8.25
CA VAL A 69 -16.66 23.79 7.99
C VAL A 69 -16.00 24.66 9.04
N GLY A 70 -15.25 25.65 8.62
CA GLY A 70 -14.57 26.58 9.50
C GLY A 70 -14.45 27.95 8.84
N ASP A 71 -14.24 28.98 9.67
CA ASP A 71 -14.08 30.34 9.22
C ASP A 71 -12.88 30.49 8.28
N THR A 72 -13.02 31.40 7.33
CA THR A 72 -11.93 31.85 6.46
C THR A 72 -10.96 32.77 7.22
N LEU A 73 -10.47 32.34 8.39
CA LEU A 73 -9.58 33.16 9.19
C LEU A 73 -8.34 33.56 8.37
N ALA A 74 -8.13 34.87 8.28
CA ALA A 74 -6.95 35.46 7.68
C ALA A 74 -5.70 34.85 8.31
N ALA A 75 -4.81 34.31 7.49
CA ALA A 75 -3.61 33.71 7.99
C ALA A 75 -2.67 34.77 8.54
N SER A 76 -2.07 34.49 9.70
CA SER A 76 -0.98 35.31 10.26
C SER A 76 0.13 35.48 9.21
N PRO A 77 0.56 36.71 8.91
CA PRO A 77 1.68 36.96 7.99
C PRO A 77 3.01 36.44 8.51
N ASN A 78 3.12 36.17 9.82
CA ASN A 78 4.37 35.76 10.46
C ASN A 78 4.66 34.28 10.23
N TRP A 79 5.69 33.97 9.45
CA TRP A 79 6.12 32.61 9.14
C TRP A 79 6.51 31.78 10.39
N ARG A 80 7.13 32.42 11.43
CA ARG A 80 7.49 31.75 12.69
C ARG A 80 6.23 31.23 13.40
N LYS A 81 5.18 32.03 13.50
CA LYS A 81 3.90 31.56 14.04
C LYS A 81 3.34 30.39 13.23
N ARG A 82 3.50 30.39 11.91
CA ARG A 82 3.03 29.27 11.06
C ARG A 82 3.81 27.98 11.29
N CYS A 83 5.10 28.04 11.62
CA CYS A 83 5.91 26.87 11.89
C CYS A 83 5.59 26.18 13.23
N PHE A 84 4.91 26.85 14.16
CA PHE A 84 4.69 26.33 15.52
C PHE A 84 3.23 26.39 15.99
N SER A 85 2.34 27.07 15.29
CA SER A 85 0.91 27.20 15.66
C SER A 85 -0.01 26.14 15.04
N GLY A 86 0.55 25.11 14.44
CA GLY A 86 -0.18 24.01 13.87
C GLY A 86 -0.46 22.90 14.87
N ARG A 87 -0.93 21.78 14.38
CA ARG A 87 -1.20 20.58 15.15
C ARG A 87 0.04 19.72 15.22
N HIS A 88 0.48 19.41 16.41
CA HIS A 88 1.57 18.49 16.69
C HIS A 88 1.01 17.10 17.05
N SER A 89 1.70 16.05 16.70
CA SER A 89 1.37 14.68 17.06
C SER A 89 2.64 13.91 17.35
N LEU A 90 2.77 13.42 18.57
CA LEU A 90 3.83 12.52 18.99
C LEU A 90 3.23 11.13 19.19
N GLU A 91 3.82 10.11 18.61
CA GLU A 91 3.38 8.72 18.70
C GLU A 91 4.56 7.83 19.07
N THR A 92 4.40 7.03 20.11
CA THR A 92 5.35 6.00 20.51
C THR A 92 4.70 4.64 20.40
N ARG A 93 5.46 3.63 19.98
CA ARG A 93 5.00 2.25 19.88
C ARG A 93 6.05 1.29 20.42
N ALA A 94 5.58 0.24 21.08
CA ALA A 94 6.35 -0.90 21.52
C ALA A 94 5.68 -2.19 21.06
N GLU A 95 6.44 -3.13 20.52
CA GLU A 95 5.99 -4.46 20.07
C GLU A 95 6.80 -5.52 20.81
N LEU A 96 6.14 -6.33 21.61
CA LEU A 96 6.75 -7.33 22.49
C LEU A 96 6.20 -8.73 22.15
N PRO A 97 6.93 -9.55 21.36
CA PRO A 97 6.62 -10.97 21.24
C PRO A 97 6.81 -11.67 22.60
N LEU A 98 5.75 -12.37 23.09
CA LEU A 98 5.78 -13.11 24.36
C LEU A 98 6.32 -14.54 24.20
N TYR A 99 6.89 -14.84 23.06
CA TYR A 99 7.57 -16.08 22.73
C TYR A 99 9.02 -15.85 22.35
N ARG A 100 9.84 -16.87 22.47
CA ARG A 100 11.25 -16.77 22.16
C ARG A 100 11.57 -17.48 20.82
N ARG A 101 12.09 -16.72 19.88
CA ARG A 101 12.62 -17.26 18.61
C ARG A 101 14.00 -17.84 18.84
N LYS A 102 14.37 -18.87 18.07
CA LYS A 102 15.66 -19.55 18.16
C LYS A 102 16.87 -18.60 18.10
N GLY A 103 16.77 -17.51 17.33
CA GLY A 103 17.84 -16.52 17.20
C GLY A 103 18.11 -15.69 18.46
N PHE A 104 17.24 -15.70 19.46
CA PHE A 104 17.45 -15.02 20.77
C PHE A 104 18.15 -15.89 21.81
N ARG A 105 18.59 -17.09 21.44
CA ARG A 105 19.40 -17.91 22.38
C ARG A 105 20.76 -17.25 22.60
N PRO A 106 21.35 -17.41 23.79
CA PRO A 106 22.71 -16.95 24.06
C PRO A 106 23.70 -17.57 23.09
N SER A 107 24.68 -16.78 22.66
CA SER A 107 25.82 -17.22 21.86
C SER A 107 27.06 -16.50 22.35
N ASP A 108 28.21 -17.18 22.32
CA ASP A 108 29.48 -16.53 22.51
C ASP A 108 29.89 -15.75 21.23
N ARG A 109 30.96 -14.97 21.35
CA ARG A 109 31.45 -14.16 20.24
C ARG A 109 31.92 -15.00 19.05
N GLU A 110 32.51 -16.16 19.31
CA GLU A 110 33.03 -17.04 18.27
C GLU A 110 31.89 -17.69 17.48
N GLU A 111 30.88 -18.22 18.18
CA GLU A 111 29.69 -18.79 17.54
C GLU A 111 28.93 -17.72 16.73
N LEU A 112 28.81 -16.51 17.24
CA LEU A 112 28.17 -15.38 16.55
C LEU A 112 28.89 -15.06 15.23
N LEU A 113 30.22 -15.02 15.22
CA LEU A 113 31.01 -14.75 14.02
C LEU A 113 30.96 -15.91 13.01
N ARG A 114 30.92 -17.14 13.49
CA ARG A 114 30.84 -18.34 12.65
C ARG A 114 29.45 -18.52 12.01
N LYS A 115 28.38 -18.21 12.76
CA LYS A 115 26.98 -18.40 12.34
C LYS A 115 26.25 -17.07 12.17
N ARG A 116 26.80 -16.17 11.38
CA ARG A 116 26.43 -14.76 11.23
C ARG A 116 24.94 -14.49 10.98
N SER A 117 24.21 -15.43 10.37
CA SER A 117 22.78 -15.32 10.02
C SER A 117 21.83 -16.02 11.01
N GLN A 118 22.33 -16.56 12.14
CA GLN A 118 21.53 -17.40 13.06
C GLN A 118 21.11 -16.72 14.36
N PHE A 119 21.68 -15.55 14.68
CA PHE A 119 21.44 -14.87 15.96
C PHE A 119 20.94 -13.46 15.74
N PHE A 120 20.00 -13.05 16.58
CA PHE A 120 19.59 -11.67 16.70
C PHE A 120 20.60 -10.90 17.56
N LEU A 121 20.92 -9.67 17.13
CA LEU A 121 21.86 -8.78 17.82
C LEU A 121 21.16 -7.87 18.83
N GLY A 122 19.87 -7.66 18.66
CA GLY A 122 19.05 -6.77 19.49
C GLY A 122 18.04 -7.52 20.38
N PRO A 123 17.28 -6.79 21.17
CA PRO A 123 16.29 -7.34 22.10
C PRO A 123 15.06 -7.91 21.36
N ASN A 124 14.29 -8.75 22.08
CA ASN A 124 12.96 -9.21 21.63
C ASN A 124 11.90 -8.11 21.80
N LEU A 125 12.21 -6.91 21.33
CA LEU A 125 11.38 -5.72 21.44
C LEU A 125 11.51 -4.88 20.17
N GLY A 126 10.40 -4.55 19.53
CA GLY A 126 10.32 -3.56 18.47
C GLY A 126 9.88 -2.22 19.04
N THR A 127 10.43 -1.13 18.55
CA THR A 127 10.10 0.23 19.01
C THR A 127 9.96 1.19 17.85
N ALA A 128 9.04 2.15 17.97
CA ALA A 128 8.94 3.25 17.03
C ALA A 128 8.59 4.55 17.74
N LEU A 129 9.16 5.65 17.27
CA LEU A 129 8.84 7.01 17.66
C LEU A 129 8.53 7.82 16.41
N ARG A 130 7.38 8.48 16.38
CA ARG A 130 6.95 9.32 15.28
C ARG A 130 6.51 10.67 15.78
N TYR A 131 7.04 11.68 15.17
CA TYR A 131 6.58 13.04 15.37
C TYR A 131 6.05 13.60 14.05
N ARG A 132 4.91 14.28 14.08
CA ARG A 132 4.32 14.97 12.94
C ARG A 132 3.82 16.33 13.35
N TYR A 133 4.06 17.27 12.51
CA TYR A 133 3.53 18.62 12.56
C TYR A 133 2.72 18.92 11.31
N ALA A 134 1.62 19.63 11.47
CA ALA A 134 0.83 20.11 10.34
C ALA A 134 0.21 21.47 10.65
N ALA A 135 0.62 22.48 9.88
CA ALA A 135 0.02 23.79 9.87
C ALA A 135 -0.90 23.92 8.66
N ARG A 136 -2.21 23.74 8.88
CA ARG A 136 -3.21 23.71 7.80
C ARG A 136 -2.75 22.71 6.73
N ARG A 137 -2.72 23.09 5.45
CA ARG A 137 -2.13 22.27 4.38
C ARG A 137 -0.88 22.86 3.77
N GLU A 138 -0.46 24.00 4.30
CA GLU A 138 0.65 24.76 3.76
C GLU A 138 2.00 24.12 4.15
N LEU A 139 2.12 23.70 5.40
CA LEU A 139 3.38 23.18 5.93
C LEU A 139 3.11 21.93 6.74
N GLN A 140 3.78 20.85 6.41
CA GLN A 140 3.79 19.62 7.18
C GLN A 140 5.22 19.12 7.26
N TRP A 141 5.60 18.58 8.41
CA TRP A 141 6.87 17.89 8.55
C TRP A 141 6.76 16.76 9.57
N GLY A 142 7.63 15.80 9.46
CA GLY A 142 7.62 14.64 10.33
C GLY A 142 8.95 13.95 10.41
N LEU A 143 9.16 13.26 11.53
CA LEU A 143 10.29 12.40 11.83
C LEU A 143 9.77 11.04 12.24
N SER A 144 10.37 9.98 11.75
CA SER A 144 10.10 8.59 12.13
C SER A 144 11.38 7.89 12.50
N LEU A 145 11.39 7.25 13.64
CA LEU A 145 12.48 6.45 14.17
C LEU A 145 11.92 5.06 14.45
N GLU A 146 12.53 3.99 13.94
CA GLU A 146 12.00 2.64 14.08
C GLU A 146 13.13 1.61 14.27
N ASN A 147 12.90 0.64 15.15
CA ASN A 147 13.66 -0.59 15.27
C ASN A 147 12.71 -1.77 15.25
N ASP A 148 13.01 -2.73 14.41
CA ASP A 148 12.29 -4.00 14.39
C ASP A 148 12.75 -4.94 15.51
N VAL A 149 11.91 -5.93 15.80
CA VAL A 149 12.22 -6.95 16.83
C VAL A 149 13.48 -7.73 16.45
N GLY A 150 14.51 -7.64 17.28
CA GLY A 150 15.81 -8.29 17.08
C GLY A 150 16.90 -7.38 16.51
N GLU A 151 16.58 -6.12 16.21
CA GLU A 151 17.57 -5.13 15.80
C GLU A 151 18.26 -4.49 17.00
N PRO A 152 19.57 -4.23 16.92
CA PRO A 152 20.31 -3.63 18.01
C PRO A 152 19.95 -2.16 18.21
N PHE A 153 19.68 -1.78 19.47
CA PHE A 153 19.46 -0.40 19.88
C PHE A 153 20.74 0.16 20.47
N ALA A 154 21.30 1.22 19.86
CA ALA A 154 22.55 1.87 20.28
C ALA A 154 23.74 0.92 20.54
N ALA A 155 23.78 -0.21 19.86
CA ALA A 155 24.81 -1.25 20.03
C ALA A 155 25.32 -1.75 18.67
N HIS A 156 26.46 -2.45 18.66
CA HIS A 156 27.08 -3.00 17.46
C HIS A 156 27.33 -1.98 16.35
N GLY A 157 27.68 -0.73 16.69
CA GLY A 157 27.90 0.37 15.74
C GLY A 157 26.60 0.94 15.14
N ASN A 158 25.45 0.61 15.70
CA ASN A 158 24.17 1.21 15.34
C ASN A 158 23.96 2.54 16.06
N ARG A 159 23.27 3.47 15.39
CA ARG A 159 22.63 4.60 16.05
C ARG A 159 21.49 4.08 16.93
N PRO A 160 20.87 4.92 17.80
CA PRO A 160 19.76 4.47 18.65
C PRO A 160 18.66 3.76 17.89
N PHE A 161 18.38 4.15 16.62
CA PHE A 161 17.39 3.52 15.78
C PHE A 161 18.00 3.06 14.46
N ASP A 162 17.55 1.91 13.97
CA ASP A 162 18.01 1.35 12.71
C ASP A 162 17.48 2.15 11.52
N HIS A 163 16.18 2.41 11.51
CA HIS A 163 15.55 3.23 10.48
C HIS A 163 15.28 4.65 11.01
N VAL A 164 15.76 5.65 10.25
CA VAL A 164 15.52 7.07 10.50
C VAL A 164 15.02 7.69 9.22
N GLY A 165 13.78 8.16 9.23
CA GLY A 165 13.13 8.82 8.10
C GLY A 165 12.56 10.18 8.51
N GLY A 166 12.52 11.11 7.58
CA GLY A 166 11.94 12.43 7.82
C GLY A 166 11.56 13.14 6.54
N PHE A 167 10.61 14.05 6.65
CA PHE A 167 10.15 14.87 5.53
C PHE A 167 9.70 16.25 5.99
N ALA A 168 9.75 17.20 5.07
CA ALA A 168 9.09 18.49 5.19
C ALA A 168 8.40 18.81 3.85
N THR A 169 7.11 19.17 3.89
CA THR A 169 6.35 19.57 2.71
C THR A 169 5.88 21.01 2.85
N TYR A 170 5.96 21.72 1.76
CA TYR A 170 5.38 23.05 1.64
C TYR A 170 4.46 23.13 0.43
N ARG A 171 3.29 23.75 0.58
CA ARG A 171 2.36 24.07 -0.49
C ARG A 171 1.97 25.55 -0.41
N ALA A 172 2.26 26.26 -1.48
CA ALA A 172 1.86 27.65 -1.58
C ALA A 172 0.32 27.78 -1.58
N ARG A 173 -0.20 28.82 -0.96
CA ARG A 173 -1.66 29.10 -0.92
C ARG A 173 -2.29 29.26 -2.28
N SER A 174 -1.53 29.81 -3.22
CA SER A 174 -1.97 29.94 -4.61
C SER A 174 -2.18 28.58 -5.32
N GLY A 175 -1.74 27.46 -4.72
CA GLY A 175 -1.71 26.15 -5.34
C GLY A 175 -0.66 26.02 -6.47
N ARG A 176 0.00 27.13 -6.83
CA ARG A 176 0.95 27.15 -7.97
C ARG A 176 2.25 26.42 -7.70
N TRP A 177 2.70 26.36 -6.43
CA TRP A 177 3.96 25.76 -6.03
C TRP A 177 3.78 24.80 -4.86
N SER A 178 4.43 23.69 -4.94
CA SER A 178 4.53 22.73 -3.84
C SER A 178 5.89 22.03 -3.87
N GLY A 179 6.40 21.64 -2.71
CA GLY A 179 7.67 20.93 -2.62
C GLY A 179 7.72 20.02 -1.41
N LEU A 180 8.65 19.08 -1.45
CA LEU A 180 8.96 18.19 -0.35
C LEU A 180 10.47 17.98 -0.30
N VAL A 181 11.01 18.00 0.90
CA VAL A 181 12.40 17.64 1.20
C VAL A 181 12.40 16.50 2.21
N GLY A 182 13.31 15.55 2.06
CA GLY A 182 13.42 14.34 2.87
C GLY A 182 12.98 13.08 2.14
N ASP A 183 12.26 12.19 2.81
CA ASP A 183 11.86 10.90 2.29
C ASP A 183 10.51 10.99 1.58
N TYR A 184 10.48 10.61 0.30
CA TYR A 184 9.28 10.73 -0.51
C TYR A 184 9.11 9.58 -1.50
N ALA A 185 7.89 9.45 -1.99
CA ALA A 185 7.52 8.58 -3.09
C ALA A 185 6.84 9.40 -4.20
N LEU A 186 7.01 8.98 -5.43
CA LEU A 186 6.37 9.55 -6.60
C LEU A 186 5.28 8.62 -7.12
N ALA A 187 4.16 9.20 -7.53
CA ALA A 187 3.11 8.54 -8.29
C ALA A 187 2.86 9.36 -9.55
N ILE A 188 3.35 8.89 -10.68
CA ILE A 188 3.37 9.60 -11.96
C ILE A 188 2.76 8.72 -13.04
N GLY A 189 1.94 9.33 -13.91
CA GLY A 189 1.26 8.63 -15.00
C GLY A 189 0.47 7.41 -14.52
N GLU A 190 0.53 6.30 -15.21
CA GLU A 190 -0.05 5.02 -14.81
C GLU A 190 0.93 4.15 -14.01
N GLY A 191 2.15 4.63 -13.77
CA GLY A 191 3.14 4.01 -12.90
C GLY A 191 4.19 3.18 -13.61
N LEU A 192 4.41 3.36 -14.90
CA LEU A 192 5.44 2.63 -15.64
C LEU A 192 6.86 3.04 -15.23
N LEU A 193 7.09 4.32 -14.86
CA LEU A 193 8.36 4.76 -14.30
C LEU A 193 8.30 4.90 -12.78
N PHE A 194 7.26 5.57 -12.26
CA PHE A 194 7.07 5.83 -10.84
C PHE A 194 5.65 5.50 -10.41
N GLY A 195 5.50 4.47 -9.59
CA GLY A 195 4.21 4.06 -9.06
C GLY A 195 4.23 3.93 -7.54
N HIS A 196 3.11 4.23 -6.89
CA HIS A 196 2.97 4.16 -5.42
C HIS A 196 1.83 3.22 -4.97
N ALA A 197 1.23 2.45 -5.86
CA ALA A 197 0.13 1.57 -5.49
C ALA A 197 0.64 0.23 -4.95
N PHE A 198 0.19 -0.17 -3.77
CA PHE A 198 0.48 -1.50 -3.20
C PHE A 198 -0.19 -2.63 -3.98
N PHE A 199 -1.39 -2.38 -4.48
CA PHE A 199 -2.16 -3.34 -5.28
C PHE A 199 -2.92 -2.60 -6.37
N VAL A 200 -2.74 -2.99 -7.60
CA VAL A 200 -3.60 -2.60 -8.70
C VAL A 200 -4.37 -3.85 -9.11
N HIS A 201 -5.63 -3.92 -8.71
CA HIS A 201 -6.54 -5.02 -9.04
C HIS A 201 -7.68 -4.46 -9.90
N PRO A 202 -8.19 -5.17 -10.92
CA PRO A 202 -9.25 -4.66 -11.79
C PRO A 202 -10.46 -4.10 -11.05
N LEU A 203 -10.87 -4.70 -9.93
CA LEU A 203 -11.97 -4.19 -9.11
C LEU A 203 -11.64 -2.87 -8.39
N LEU A 204 -10.37 -2.59 -8.09
CA LEU A 204 -9.98 -1.32 -7.48
C LEU A 204 -10.06 -0.16 -8.48
N GLU A 205 -9.88 -0.44 -9.76
CA GLU A 205 -10.06 0.55 -10.81
C GLU A 205 -11.53 0.99 -10.94
N LEU A 206 -12.50 0.10 -10.63
CA LEU A 206 -13.92 0.46 -10.55
C LEU A 206 -14.24 1.43 -9.41
N GLU A 207 -13.55 1.31 -8.28
CA GLU A 207 -13.77 2.17 -7.11
C GLU A 207 -13.04 3.52 -7.22
N ARG A 208 -12.18 3.64 -8.22
CA ARG A 208 -11.42 4.86 -8.45
C ARG A 208 -12.32 5.93 -9.05
N THR A 209 -12.43 7.05 -8.39
CA THR A 209 -13.35 8.14 -8.76
C THR A 209 -12.69 9.28 -9.51
N ALA A 210 -11.36 9.39 -9.42
CA ALA A 210 -10.59 10.45 -10.05
C ALA A 210 -9.44 9.89 -10.91
N PRO A 211 -9.05 10.57 -12.00
CA PRO A 211 -7.86 10.25 -12.76
C PRO A 211 -6.63 10.21 -11.87
N ARG A 212 -5.63 9.42 -12.23
CA ARG A 212 -4.32 9.51 -11.59
C ARG A 212 -3.72 10.87 -11.88
N GLN A 213 -3.58 11.67 -10.85
CA GLN A 213 -2.78 12.87 -10.92
C GLN A 213 -1.39 12.58 -10.44
N SER A 214 -0.42 13.16 -11.13
CA SER A 214 0.96 13.13 -10.68
C SER A 214 1.08 13.82 -9.34
N ARG A 215 1.65 13.12 -8.38
CA ARG A 215 1.83 13.62 -7.03
C ARG A 215 3.09 13.04 -6.40
N PHE A 216 3.67 13.81 -5.52
CA PHE A 216 4.64 13.33 -4.56
C PHE A 216 4.02 13.25 -3.18
N LEU A 217 4.43 12.27 -2.41
CA LEU A 217 3.90 11.97 -1.09
C LEU A 217 5.07 11.74 -0.14
N PRO A 218 4.96 12.15 1.14
CA PRO A 218 5.89 11.70 2.15
C PRO A 218 5.96 10.17 2.15
N ASN A 219 7.15 9.61 2.34
CA ASN A 219 7.31 8.17 2.44
C ASN A 219 6.53 7.63 3.63
N SER A 220 5.92 6.44 3.47
CA SER A 220 5.30 5.75 4.59
C SER A 220 6.37 5.25 5.55
N PRO A 221 6.24 5.45 6.86
CA PRO A 221 7.18 4.91 7.83
C PRO A 221 7.38 3.39 7.77
N SER A 222 6.40 2.68 7.25
CA SER A 222 6.48 1.22 7.04
C SER A 222 7.24 0.81 5.77
N ASN A 223 7.70 1.77 4.96
CA ASN A 223 8.49 1.50 3.76
C ASN A 223 9.92 1.98 4.00
N GLU A 224 10.80 1.07 4.37
CA GLU A 224 12.21 1.33 4.69
C GLU A 224 13.11 1.21 3.48
N THR A 225 12.58 0.72 2.35
CA THR A 225 13.34 0.49 1.13
C THR A 225 12.62 1.07 -0.10
N GLN A 226 13.36 1.33 -1.17
CA GLN A 226 12.82 1.81 -2.46
C GLN A 226 12.04 3.13 -2.38
N PHE A 227 12.32 3.98 -1.40
CA PHE A 227 11.88 5.37 -1.37
C PHE A 227 12.96 6.29 -1.96
N LEU A 228 12.57 7.51 -2.28
CA LEU A 228 13.47 8.58 -2.69
C LEU A 228 13.80 9.45 -1.48
N ARG A 229 15.07 9.83 -1.33
CA ARG A 229 15.53 10.72 -0.25
C ARG A 229 16.23 11.92 -0.87
N GLY A 230 15.66 13.09 -0.72
CA GLY A 230 16.19 14.31 -1.32
C GLY A 230 15.15 15.41 -1.42
N ALA A 231 14.89 15.92 -2.62
CA ALA A 231 13.94 17.00 -2.82
C ALA A 231 13.10 16.79 -4.09
N VAL A 232 11.86 17.25 -4.03
CA VAL A 232 10.96 17.37 -5.18
C VAL A 232 10.24 18.71 -5.12
N VAL A 233 10.15 19.38 -6.26
CA VAL A 233 9.44 20.65 -6.41
C VAL A 233 8.52 20.55 -7.62
N SER A 234 7.28 20.97 -7.46
CA SER A 234 6.31 21.07 -8.53
C SER A 234 5.75 22.50 -8.58
N GLY A 235 5.71 23.07 -9.76
CA GLY A 235 5.19 24.40 -9.96
C GLY A 235 4.61 24.58 -11.36
N GLY A 236 3.75 25.60 -11.51
CA GLY A 236 3.17 25.89 -12.82
C GLY A 236 2.13 26.99 -12.79
N GLY A 237 1.60 27.28 -13.97
CA GLY A 237 0.54 28.26 -14.21
C GLY A 237 -0.19 27.96 -15.50
N GLY A 238 -1.45 28.41 -15.57
CA GLY A 238 -2.32 28.07 -16.70
C GLY A 238 -2.55 26.57 -16.79
N ALA A 239 -2.32 26.00 -17.97
CA ALA A 239 -2.51 24.57 -18.22
C ALA A 239 -1.25 23.73 -17.89
N TRP A 240 -0.11 24.33 -17.62
CA TRP A 240 1.15 23.64 -17.46
C TRP A 240 1.59 23.49 -16.01
N ARG A 241 2.11 22.33 -15.69
CA ARG A 241 2.79 22.01 -14.44
C ARG A 241 4.11 21.32 -14.72
N PHE A 242 5.16 21.76 -14.04
CA PHE A 242 6.49 21.16 -14.12
C PHE A 242 6.87 20.61 -12.75
N THR A 243 7.49 19.45 -12.74
CA THR A 243 7.99 18.81 -11.52
C THR A 243 9.44 18.39 -11.75
N GLY A 244 10.33 18.82 -10.87
CA GLY A 244 11.73 18.37 -10.83
C GLY A 244 11.99 17.64 -9.53
N PHE A 245 12.80 16.59 -9.55
CA PHE A 245 13.16 15.82 -8.38
C PHE A 245 14.59 15.31 -8.42
N ALA A 246 15.19 15.25 -7.23
CA ALA A 246 16.53 14.72 -7.00
C ALA A 246 16.52 13.87 -5.73
N SER A 247 17.27 12.77 -5.74
CA SER A 247 17.36 11.85 -4.62
C SER A 247 18.74 11.21 -4.54
N HIS A 248 19.24 11.04 -3.31
CA HIS A 248 20.33 10.12 -3.01
C HIS A 248 19.89 9.23 -1.84
N ALA A 249 19.71 7.95 -2.10
CA ALA A 249 19.26 6.96 -1.12
C ALA A 249 20.25 5.79 -1.06
N LEU A 250 20.40 5.21 0.13
CA LEU A 250 21.22 4.02 0.33
C LEU A 250 20.29 2.80 0.37
N TRP A 251 20.56 1.83 -0.48
CA TRP A 251 19.82 0.57 -0.55
C TRP A 251 20.64 -0.57 0.03
N ASP A 252 19.94 -1.59 0.52
CA ASP A 252 20.57 -2.78 1.05
C ASP A 252 20.89 -3.74 -0.09
N ALA A 253 22.15 -4.15 -0.17
CA ALA A 253 22.60 -5.06 -1.21
C ALA A 253 23.69 -6.00 -0.69
N ARG A 254 23.70 -7.22 -1.19
CA ARG A 254 24.83 -8.13 -1.01
C ARG A 254 25.90 -7.81 -2.04
N LEU A 255 27.08 -7.46 -1.57
CA LEU A 255 28.23 -7.22 -2.42
C LEU A 255 29.01 -8.51 -2.71
N ARG A 256 29.60 -8.56 -3.89
CA ARG A 256 30.61 -9.54 -4.29
C ARG A 256 31.71 -8.80 -5.06
N GLY A 257 32.89 -8.64 -4.45
CA GLY A 257 33.89 -7.70 -4.97
C GLY A 257 33.32 -6.29 -5.06
N ASP A 258 33.54 -5.61 -6.17
CA ASP A 258 33.11 -4.24 -6.42
C ASP A 258 31.73 -4.16 -7.07
N SER A 259 30.84 -5.12 -6.84
CA SER A 259 29.50 -5.12 -7.44
C SER A 259 28.42 -5.63 -6.49
N ALA A 260 27.20 -5.10 -6.65
CA ALA A 260 26.02 -5.56 -5.95
C ALA A 260 25.38 -6.73 -6.69
N LEU A 261 25.27 -7.87 -5.98
CA LEU A 261 24.77 -9.13 -6.52
C LEU A 261 23.26 -9.29 -6.30
N THR A 262 22.76 -8.88 -5.13
CA THR A 262 21.37 -9.06 -4.72
C THR A 262 20.89 -7.84 -3.97
N LEU A 263 19.72 -7.32 -4.36
CA LEU A 263 19.05 -6.22 -3.67
C LEU A 263 18.09 -6.79 -2.63
N TYR A 264 18.11 -6.26 -1.42
CA TYR A 264 17.19 -6.61 -0.34
C TYR A 264 16.14 -5.51 -0.17
N HIS A 265 14.89 -5.93 0.05
CA HIS A 265 13.76 -5.02 0.15
C HIS A 265 13.01 -5.16 1.48
N ALA A 266 13.60 -5.88 2.45
CA ALA A 266 12.94 -6.14 3.72
C ALA A 266 13.24 -5.08 4.79
N GLY A 267 14.35 -4.33 4.66
CA GLY A 267 14.79 -3.33 5.65
C GLY A 267 15.25 -3.92 6.98
N LEU A 268 15.46 -5.24 7.08
CA LEU A 268 15.75 -5.92 8.34
C LEU A 268 17.26 -6.05 8.59
N HIS A 269 17.75 -5.60 9.75
CA HIS A 269 19.17 -5.59 10.12
C HIS A 269 19.44 -6.24 11.49
N ARG A 270 18.85 -7.41 11.73
CA ARG A 270 18.79 -8.11 13.02
C ARG A 270 20.00 -9.01 13.31
N SER A 271 20.72 -9.44 12.27
CA SER A 271 21.88 -10.35 12.38
C SER A 271 23.13 -9.71 11.78
N LEU A 272 24.33 -10.30 12.05
CA LEU A 272 25.56 -9.81 11.44
C LEU A 272 25.56 -9.90 9.92
N ASP A 273 24.88 -10.90 9.35
CA ASP A 273 24.76 -11.06 7.91
C ASP A 273 23.80 -10.01 7.30
N GLU A 274 22.62 -9.80 7.91
CA GLU A 274 21.69 -8.75 7.48
C GLU A 274 22.34 -7.35 7.56
N ARG A 275 23.10 -7.07 8.62
CA ARG A 275 23.82 -5.79 8.78
C ARG A 275 24.94 -5.59 7.77
N ALA A 276 25.62 -6.64 7.36
CA ALA A 276 26.66 -6.55 6.33
C ALA A 276 26.12 -6.11 4.97
N HIS A 277 24.82 -6.24 4.75
CA HIS A 277 24.13 -5.81 3.52
C HIS A 277 23.51 -4.41 3.62
N ARG A 278 23.49 -3.82 4.81
CA ARG A 278 22.85 -2.55 5.10
C ARG A 278 23.55 -1.40 4.40
N HIS A 279 22.77 -0.60 3.65
CA HIS A 279 23.23 0.66 3.04
C HIS A 279 24.49 0.53 2.17
N THR A 280 24.67 -0.61 1.51
CA THR A 280 25.86 -0.92 0.72
C THR A 280 25.79 -0.46 -0.73
N LEU A 281 24.62 -0.04 -1.22
CA LEU A 281 24.40 0.45 -2.56
C LEU A 281 23.89 1.90 -2.55
N GLY A 282 24.69 2.83 -3.03
CA GLY A 282 24.29 4.21 -3.27
C GLY A 282 23.45 4.33 -4.55
N VAL A 283 22.30 4.99 -4.45
CA VAL A 283 21.39 5.22 -5.59
C VAL A 283 21.09 6.71 -5.70
N THR A 284 21.62 7.34 -6.75
CA THR A 284 21.37 8.75 -7.06
C THR A 284 20.38 8.85 -8.21
N THR A 285 19.23 9.47 -7.98
CA THR A 285 18.16 9.59 -8.97
C THR A 285 17.84 11.06 -9.22
N LEU A 286 17.81 11.44 -10.50
CA LEU A 286 17.39 12.76 -10.97
C LEU A 286 16.27 12.58 -11.99
N GLY A 287 15.33 13.51 -12.04
CA GLY A 287 14.30 13.44 -13.06
C GLY A 287 13.41 14.67 -13.11
N ALA A 288 12.63 14.72 -14.19
CA ALA A 288 11.72 15.82 -14.46
C ALA A 288 10.43 15.32 -15.12
N ARG A 289 9.37 16.09 -14.93
CA ARG A 289 8.07 15.90 -15.57
C ARG A 289 7.50 17.23 -16.03
N ALA A 290 6.98 17.23 -17.24
CA ALA A 290 6.07 18.24 -17.76
C ALA A 290 4.67 17.65 -17.87
N GLU A 291 3.67 18.36 -17.40
CA GLU A 291 2.27 17.95 -17.43
C GLU A 291 1.39 19.09 -17.93
N TRP A 292 0.54 18.79 -18.90
CA TRP A 292 -0.44 19.70 -19.45
C TRP A 292 -1.85 19.23 -19.10
N ILE A 293 -2.66 20.11 -18.51
CA ILE A 293 -4.02 19.84 -18.11
C ILE A 293 -4.92 20.94 -18.69
N SER A 294 -5.79 20.58 -19.59
CA SER A 294 -6.73 21.52 -20.21
C SER A 294 -8.12 20.92 -20.32
N GLY A 295 -9.03 21.42 -19.53
CA GLY A 295 -10.40 20.94 -19.48
C GLY A 295 -10.48 19.45 -19.17
N ARG A 296 -10.79 18.64 -20.20
CA ARG A 296 -10.97 17.18 -20.07
C ARG A 296 -9.73 16.38 -20.50
N PHE A 297 -8.70 17.04 -20.97
CA PHE A 297 -7.51 16.41 -21.50
C PHE A 297 -6.34 16.58 -20.55
N THR A 298 -5.55 15.53 -20.43
CA THR A 298 -4.27 15.54 -19.73
C THR A 298 -3.20 14.93 -20.63
N ALA A 299 -2.01 15.49 -20.60
CA ALA A 299 -0.85 14.90 -21.25
C ALA A 299 0.37 15.13 -20.35
N GLY A 300 1.30 14.20 -20.35
CA GLY A 300 2.51 14.32 -19.55
C GLY A 300 3.70 13.61 -20.18
N ALA A 301 4.88 14.15 -19.93
CA ALA A 301 6.16 13.54 -20.27
C ALA A 301 7.02 13.48 -19.03
N THR A 302 7.62 12.33 -18.74
CA THR A 302 8.47 12.12 -17.58
C THR A 302 9.78 11.47 -18.00
N THR A 303 10.89 11.96 -17.45
CA THR A 303 12.21 11.34 -17.64
C THR A 303 12.91 11.20 -16.31
N TYR A 304 13.76 10.18 -16.20
CA TYR A 304 14.67 10.03 -15.07
C TYR A 304 15.99 9.37 -15.46
N PHE A 305 17.00 9.60 -14.64
CA PHE A 305 18.27 8.89 -14.62
C PHE A 305 18.56 8.47 -13.17
N ALA A 306 18.98 7.21 -12.98
CA ALA A 306 19.38 6.66 -11.68
C ALA A 306 20.76 6.01 -11.81
N GLY A 307 21.75 6.52 -11.09
CA GLY A 307 23.11 5.97 -10.99
C GLY A 307 23.25 5.06 -9.77
N PHE A 308 24.00 3.97 -9.90
CA PHE A 308 24.25 2.96 -8.87
C PHE A 308 25.74 2.86 -8.56
N SER A 309 26.09 2.93 -7.29
CA SER A 309 27.48 2.77 -6.80
C SER A 309 27.48 1.87 -5.55
N PRO A 310 28.11 0.69 -5.64
CA PRO A 310 28.74 0.06 -6.80
C PRO A 310 27.74 -0.39 -7.88
N PRO A 311 28.21 -0.82 -9.09
CA PRO A 311 27.33 -1.33 -10.12
C PRO A 311 26.61 -2.62 -9.69
N VAL A 312 25.44 -2.86 -10.28
CA VAL A 312 24.59 -4.01 -9.95
C VAL A 312 24.78 -5.12 -11.00
N PHE A 313 25.22 -6.29 -10.59
CA PHE A 313 25.37 -7.47 -11.46
C PHE A 313 24.73 -8.70 -10.80
N PRO A 314 23.40 -8.89 -10.96
CA PRO A 314 22.70 -10.02 -10.39
C PRO A 314 23.16 -11.33 -11.00
N SER A 315 23.05 -12.42 -10.22
CA SER A 315 23.33 -13.77 -10.73
C SER A 315 22.50 -14.07 -11.97
N GLU A 316 23.11 -14.70 -12.95
CA GLU A 316 22.42 -15.14 -14.15
C GLU A 316 21.39 -16.21 -13.83
N ARG A 317 20.17 -15.98 -14.24
CA ARG A 317 19.04 -16.91 -14.11
C ARG A 317 18.08 -16.69 -15.26
N ASN A 318 17.47 -17.75 -15.74
CA ASN A 318 16.54 -17.71 -16.89
C ASN A 318 15.37 -16.71 -16.72
N TYR A 319 15.00 -16.40 -15.47
CA TYR A 319 13.92 -15.48 -15.13
C TYR A 319 14.39 -14.06 -14.76
N ALA A 320 15.68 -13.77 -14.90
CA ALA A 320 16.29 -12.51 -14.48
C ALA A 320 16.53 -11.51 -15.63
N ALA A 321 15.93 -11.71 -16.79
CA ALA A 321 16.19 -10.90 -17.99
C ALA A 321 15.91 -9.40 -17.82
N GLY A 322 14.91 -9.03 -16.99
CA GLY A 322 14.59 -7.64 -16.67
C GLY A 322 15.10 -7.20 -15.29
N TYR A 323 16.13 -7.83 -14.77
CA TYR A 323 16.74 -7.37 -13.53
C TYR A 323 17.67 -6.19 -13.83
N LEU A 324 17.72 -5.24 -12.88
CA LEU A 324 18.66 -4.13 -12.93
C LEU A 324 20.08 -4.66 -13.09
N ARG A 325 20.79 -4.17 -14.10
CA ARG A 325 22.18 -4.54 -14.41
C ARG A 325 22.95 -3.32 -14.85
N GLY A 326 24.19 -3.18 -14.36
CA GLY A 326 25.07 -2.06 -14.69
C GLY A 326 25.09 -1.00 -13.59
N ASN A 327 25.62 0.15 -13.95
CA ASN A 327 25.82 1.29 -13.05
C ASN A 327 24.73 2.37 -13.16
N HIS A 328 23.75 2.21 -14.06
CA HIS A 328 22.65 3.17 -14.21
C HIS A 328 21.37 2.51 -14.73
N ALA A 329 20.28 3.21 -14.55
CA ALA A 329 18.99 2.99 -15.19
C ALA A 329 18.43 4.35 -15.60
N ALA A 330 17.80 4.41 -16.75
CA ALA A 330 17.13 5.61 -17.26
C ALA A 330 15.78 5.25 -17.85
N GLY A 331 14.91 6.21 -18.01
CA GLY A 331 13.62 5.99 -18.65
C GLY A 331 12.95 7.29 -19.07
N LEU A 332 12.14 7.17 -20.10
CA LEU A 332 11.25 8.21 -20.61
C LEU A 332 9.85 7.64 -20.72
N SER A 333 8.84 8.35 -20.25
CA SER A 333 7.45 8.00 -20.47
C SER A 333 6.62 9.17 -20.98
N LEU A 334 5.63 8.82 -21.79
CA LEU A 334 4.57 9.70 -22.24
C LEU A 334 3.23 9.13 -21.73
N ASP A 335 2.45 9.95 -21.08
CA ASP A 335 1.12 9.60 -20.60
C ASP A 335 0.07 10.61 -21.05
N GLY A 336 -1.14 10.15 -21.16
CA GLY A 336 -2.24 11.02 -21.52
C GLY A 336 -3.58 10.44 -21.13
N GLY A 337 -4.56 11.32 -21.07
CA GLY A 337 -5.92 10.94 -20.71
C GLY A 337 -6.97 11.93 -21.19
N TYR A 338 -8.17 11.40 -21.34
CA TYR A 338 -9.40 12.13 -21.57
C TYR A 338 -10.42 11.75 -20.50
N GLY A 339 -10.96 12.74 -19.79
CA GLY A 339 -12.00 12.58 -18.77
C GLY A 339 -13.24 13.35 -19.14
N GLY A 340 -14.30 12.69 -19.59
CA GLY A 340 -15.59 13.29 -19.93
C GLY A 340 -16.73 12.70 -19.10
N ALA A 341 -17.94 13.27 -19.26
CA ALA A 341 -19.12 12.75 -18.62
C ALA A 341 -19.37 11.28 -19.06
N GLY A 342 -19.20 10.35 -18.12
CA GLY A 342 -19.43 8.92 -18.34
C GLY A 342 -18.33 8.18 -19.13
N ARG A 343 -17.25 8.83 -19.53
CA ARG A 343 -16.12 8.18 -20.25
C ARG A 343 -14.79 8.74 -19.76
N GLU A 344 -13.86 7.84 -19.51
CA GLU A 344 -12.47 8.16 -19.19
C GLU A 344 -11.56 7.21 -19.96
N VAL A 345 -10.58 7.73 -20.67
CA VAL A 345 -9.53 6.94 -21.32
C VAL A 345 -8.20 7.51 -20.90
N ARG A 346 -7.25 6.67 -20.53
CA ARG A 346 -5.90 7.08 -20.15
C ARG A 346 -4.91 5.98 -20.49
N GLY A 347 -3.66 6.37 -20.64
CA GLY A 347 -2.59 5.42 -20.91
C GLY A 347 -1.23 6.03 -20.68
N GLU A 348 -0.25 5.17 -20.64
CA GLU A 348 1.16 5.51 -20.54
C GLU A 348 1.98 4.55 -21.41
N VAL A 349 2.94 5.09 -22.12
CA VAL A 349 3.99 4.34 -22.83
C VAL A 349 5.33 4.79 -22.27
N ALA A 350 6.21 3.84 -21.98
CA ALA A 350 7.53 4.13 -21.43
C ALA A 350 8.60 3.29 -22.12
N VAL A 351 9.78 3.87 -22.25
CA VAL A 351 11.00 3.22 -22.74
C VAL A 351 12.08 3.32 -21.68
N ASP A 352 12.79 2.22 -21.43
CA ASP A 352 13.95 2.21 -20.56
C ASP A 352 15.25 2.55 -21.30
N GLY A 353 16.34 2.73 -20.55
CA GLY A 353 17.66 3.06 -21.12
C GLY A 353 18.26 2.00 -22.05
N SER A 354 17.69 0.81 -22.12
CA SER A 354 18.07 -0.29 -23.03
C SER A 354 17.14 -0.40 -24.25
N GLY A 355 16.17 0.52 -24.42
CA GLY A 355 15.23 0.53 -25.53
C GLY A 355 14.03 -0.41 -25.37
N ASN A 356 13.82 -1.03 -24.21
CA ASN A 356 12.64 -1.85 -23.97
C ASN A 356 11.40 -0.97 -23.76
N VAL A 357 10.35 -1.20 -24.53
CA VAL A 357 9.10 -0.44 -24.48
C VAL A 357 8.05 -1.19 -23.69
N SER A 358 7.37 -0.49 -22.79
CA SER A 358 6.22 -0.97 -22.04
C SER A 358 5.06 0.00 -22.15
N ALA A 359 3.84 -0.51 -22.16
CA ALA A 359 2.62 0.29 -22.30
C ALA A 359 1.49 -0.22 -21.41
N VAL A 360 0.69 0.69 -20.89
CA VAL A 360 -0.58 0.40 -20.22
C VAL A 360 -1.66 1.35 -20.68
N ALA A 361 -2.88 0.84 -20.79
CA ALA A 361 -4.05 1.63 -21.18
C ALA A 361 -5.26 1.24 -20.35
N PHE A 362 -6.12 2.21 -20.07
CA PHE A 362 -7.36 2.04 -19.32
C PHE A 362 -8.47 2.80 -20.03
N ALA A 363 -9.64 2.18 -20.11
CA ALA A 363 -10.87 2.83 -20.56
C ALA A 363 -11.99 2.53 -19.55
N ARG A 364 -12.62 3.57 -19.05
CA ARG A 364 -13.76 3.49 -18.14
C ARG A 364 -14.99 4.05 -18.80
N PHE A 365 -16.09 3.36 -18.65
CA PHE A 365 -17.36 3.76 -19.17
C PHE A 365 -18.41 3.71 -18.05
N HIS A 366 -19.18 4.79 -17.92
CA HIS A 366 -20.40 4.82 -17.13
C HIS A 366 -21.58 4.91 -18.09
N ARG A 367 -22.40 3.90 -18.09
CA ARG A 367 -23.65 3.91 -18.86
C ARG A 367 -24.81 3.97 -17.88
N ARG A 368 -25.47 5.12 -17.80
CA ARG A 368 -26.42 5.47 -16.74
C ARG A 368 -25.74 5.43 -15.35
N ASP A 369 -26.48 5.71 -14.29
CA ASP A 369 -25.92 5.76 -12.93
C ASP A 369 -25.70 4.37 -12.33
N ASP A 370 -26.19 3.29 -12.99
CA ASP A 370 -26.19 1.93 -12.49
C ASP A 370 -25.11 1.00 -13.07
N TRP A 371 -24.53 1.35 -14.24
CA TRP A 371 -23.48 0.55 -14.86
C TRP A 371 -22.15 1.28 -14.97
N GLN A 372 -21.11 0.61 -14.55
CA GLN A 372 -19.72 1.04 -14.72
C GLN A 372 -18.88 -0.14 -15.23
N SER A 373 -18.06 0.11 -16.24
CA SER A 373 -17.08 -0.85 -16.74
C SER A 373 -15.69 -0.22 -16.84
N VAL A 374 -14.67 -1.02 -16.62
CA VAL A 374 -13.27 -0.66 -16.84
C VAL A 374 -12.61 -1.76 -17.64
N VAL A 375 -12.03 -1.40 -18.77
CA VAL A 375 -11.15 -2.25 -19.57
C VAL A 375 -9.73 -1.76 -19.35
N SER A 376 -8.78 -2.66 -19.15
CA SER A 376 -7.37 -2.31 -19.14
C SER A 376 -6.54 -3.29 -19.96
N ALA A 377 -5.50 -2.78 -20.58
CA ALA A 377 -4.51 -3.56 -21.31
C ALA A 377 -3.11 -3.20 -20.84
N ARG A 378 -2.21 -4.18 -20.81
CA ARG A 378 -0.81 -3.99 -20.46
C ARG A 378 0.11 -4.81 -21.34
N VAL A 379 1.20 -4.21 -21.76
CA VAL A 379 2.31 -4.85 -22.45
C VAL A 379 3.59 -4.42 -21.75
N LEU A 380 4.18 -5.31 -20.99
CA LEU A 380 5.38 -5.05 -20.20
C LEU A 380 6.51 -5.91 -20.78
N ALA A 381 7.48 -5.26 -21.44
CA ALA A 381 8.56 -5.98 -22.10
C ALA A 381 9.37 -6.83 -21.10
N PRO A 382 9.85 -8.01 -21.51
CA PRO A 382 10.62 -8.91 -20.64
C PRO A 382 11.90 -8.30 -20.08
N GLY A 383 12.57 -7.45 -20.86
CA GLY A 383 13.79 -6.76 -20.49
C GLY A 383 13.60 -5.39 -19.85
N TYR A 384 12.36 -4.95 -19.67
CA TYR A 384 12.07 -3.61 -19.16
C TYR A 384 12.54 -3.42 -17.71
N VAL A 385 13.33 -2.36 -17.49
CA VAL A 385 13.93 -2.03 -16.19
C VAL A 385 13.49 -0.64 -15.74
N ALA A 386 12.60 -0.58 -14.76
CA ALA A 386 12.22 0.64 -14.07
C ALA A 386 12.10 0.36 -12.57
N PRO A 387 13.11 0.72 -11.76
CA PRO A 387 13.19 0.31 -10.34
C PRO A 387 12.02 0.79 -9.48
N TYR A 388 11.41 1.91 -9.85
CA TYR A 388 10.30 2.51 -9.11
C TYR A 388 8.92 2.24 -9.73
N ALA A 389 8.85 1.44 -10.81
CA ALA A 389 7.59 1.13 -11.48
C ALA A 389 6.65 0.29 -10.60
N ARG A 390 5.36 0.62 -10.62
CA ARG A 390 4.27 -0.11 -9.97
C ARG A 390 3.00 0.02 -10.82
N VAL A 391 2.69 -1.01 -11.56
CA VAL A 391 1.48 -1.11 -12.40
C VAL A 391 0.65 -2.33 -12.00
N GLY A 392 -0.55 -2.45 -12.55
CA GLY A 392 -1.40 -3.63 -12.35
C GLY A 392 -0.88 -4.83 -13.13
N GLN A 393 -0.32 -5.82 -12.45
CA GLN A 393 0.25 -7.03 -13.04
C GLN A 393 0.09 -8.26 -12.13
N ASP A 394 0.28 -9.46 -12.68
CA ASP A 394 0.34 -10.71 -11.90
C ASP A 394 1.71 -10.91 -11.26
N GLY A 395 2.77 -10.46 -11.92
CA GLY A 395 4.15 -10.53 -11.45
C GLY A 395 4.45 -9.59 -10.27
N SER A 396 5.63 -9.73 -9.69
CA SER A 396 6.12 -8.85 -8.62
C SER A 396 6.81 -7.58 -9.13
N ARG A 397 7.13 -7.51 -10.42
CA ARG A 397 7.81 -6.39 -11.09
C ARG A 397 7.05 -6.01 -12.35
N ALA A 398 7.11 -4.75 -12.75
CA ALA A 398 6.45 -4.22 -13.95
C ALA A 398 7.20 -4.63 -15.23
N GLN A 399 7.30 -5.92 -15.48
CA GLN A 399 8.01 -6.51 -16.63
C GLN A 399 7.48 -7.89 -17.00
N ASN A 400 7.80 -8.36 -18.21
CA ASN A 400 7.57 -9.73 -18.68
C ASN A 400 6.11 -10.16 -18.57
N GLU A 401 5.17 -9.28 -18.94
CA GLU A 401 3.75 -9.60 -18.87
C GLU A 401 2.95 -8.85 -19.93
N THR A 402 2.11 -9.58 -20.64
CA THR A 402 1.07 -9.00 -21.50
C THR A 402 -0.27 -9.47 -20.96
N GLY A 403 -1.24 -8.57 -20.83
CA GLY A 403 -2.53 -8.91 -20.27
C GLY A 403 -3.64 -7.92 -20.60
N VAL A 404 -4.86 -8.41 -20.51
CA VAL A 404 -6.08 -7.63 -20.68
C VAL A 404 -7.04 -7.96 -19.53
N SER A 405 -7.67 -6.95 -18.96
CA SER A 405 -8.68 -7.14 -17.94
C SER A 405 -9.94 -6.35 -18.23
N LEU A 406 -11.07 -6.91 -17.79
CA LEU A 406 -12.38 -6.28 -17.79
C LEU A 406 -12.93 -6.34 -16.37
N ALA A 407 -13.42 -5.24 -15.86
CA ALA A 407 -14.15 -5.19 -14.59
C ALA A 407 -15.49 -4.47 -14.78
N LEU A 408 -16.52 -4.99 -14.12
CA LEU A 408 -17.88 -4.51 -14.21
C LEU A 408 -18.44 -4.24 -12.81
N ARG A 409 -19.20 -3.16 -12.67
CA ARG A 409 -19.99 -2.83 -11.48
C ARG A 409 -21.43 -2.52 -11.90
N TYR A 410 -22.36 -3.13 -11.21
CA TYR A 410 -23.78 -2.90 -11.39
C TYR A 410 -24.45 -2.57 -10.07
N THR A 411 -25.20 -1.48 -10.03
CA THR A 411 -25.89 -0.95 -8.84
C THR A 411 -27.40 -0.87 -9.01
N GLY A 412 -27.95 -1.31 -10.14
CA GLY A 412 -29.40 -1.27 -10.41
C GLY A 412 -30.24 -2.26 -9.58
N LEU A 413 -29.62 -3.18 -8.85
CA LEU A 413 -30.31 -4.04 -7.89
C LEU A 413 -30.58 -3.28 -6.59
N ARG A 414 -31.80 -3.37 -6.08
CA ARG A 414 -32.19 -2.68 -4.85
C ARG A 414 -31.27 -3.05 -3.68
N ASN A 415 -30.63 -2.04 -3.11
CA ASN A 415 -29.72 -2.16 -1.98
C ASN A 415 -28.52 -3.11 -2.21
N SER A 416 -28.19 -3.41 -3.47
CA SER A 416 -27.13 -4.35 -3.80
C SER A 416 -26.15 -3.76 -4.81
N VAL A 417 -24.92 -4.22 -4.72
CA VAL A 417 -23.86 -3.93 -5.69
C VAL A 417 -23.29 -5.26 -6.16
N LEU A 418 -23.29 -5.46 -7.46
CA LEU A 418 -22.63 -6.59 -8.11
C LEU A 418 -21.34 -6.09 -8.76
N ARG A 419 -20.23 -6.78 -8.49
CA ARG A 419 -18.93 -6.51 -9.13
C ARG A 419 -18.39 -7.79 -9.71
N SER A 420 -17.83 -7.73 -10.91
CA SER A 420 -17.14 -8.86 -11.51
C SER A 420 -15.89 -8.41 -12.24
N PHE A 421 -14.95 -9.31 -12.42
CA PHE A 421 -13.77 -9.08 -13.23
C PHE A 421 -13.28 -10.35 -13.88
N ILE A 422 -12.57 -10.18 -14.99
CA ILE A 422 -11.73 -11.17 -15.65
C ILE A 422 -10.41 -10.51 -15.99
N ASP A 423 -9.29 -11.20 -15.80
CA ASP A 423 -7.95 -10.77 -16.13
C ASP A 423 -7.19 -11.94 -16.76
N ALA A 424 -6.85 -11.83 -18.03
CA ALA A 424 -6.07 -12.81 -18.77
C ALA A 424 -4.67 -12.26 -19.04
N PHE A 425 -3.64 -13.07 -18.79
CA PHE A 425 -2.27 -12.65 -18.91
C PHE A 425 -1.33 -13.76 -19.40
N ARG A 426 -0.23 -13.32 -19.99
CA ARG A 426 0.86 -14.18 -20.45
C ARG A 426 2.19 -13.61 -19.98
N HIS A 427 3.10 -14.49 -19.57
CA HIS A 427 4.51 -14.21 -19.34
C HIS A 427 5.32 -14.72 -20.53
N PRO A 428 5.82 -13.82 -21.43
CA PRO A 428 6.57 -14.23 -22.63
C PRO A 428 7.88 -14.96 -22.35
N ARG A 429 8.49 -14.76 -21.18
CA ARG A 429 9.71 -15.44 -20.74
C ARG A 429 9.49 -16.16 -19.40
N PRO A 430 10.38 -17.10 -19.05
CA PRO A 430 10.33 -17.79 -17.76
C PRO A 430 10.19 -16.82 -16.58
N THR A 431 9.54 -17.29 -15.51
CA THR A 431 9.41 -16.61 -14.22
C THR A 431 9.98 -17.50 -13.11
N PHE A 432 10.12 -16.97 -11.90
CA PHE A 432 10.58 -17.78 -10.75
C PHE A 432 9.76 -19.06 -10.54
N ARG A 433 8.47 -19.06 -10.89
CA ARG A 433 7.58 -20.21 -10.70
C ARG A 433 7.26 -20.98 -11.98
N ALA A 434 7.68 -20.52 -13.13
CA ALA A 434 7.44 -21.16 -14.42
C ALA A 434 8.73 -21.14 -15.23
N ALA A 435 9.33 -22.29 -15.43
CA ALA A 435 10.60 -22.45 -16.13
C ALA A 435 10.51 -22.23 -17.65
N ALA A 436 9.30 -22.00 -18.18
CA ALA A 436 9.01 -21.68 -19.57
C ALA A 436 8.00 -20.52 -19.65
N PRO A 437 7.77 -19.93 -20.84
CA PRO A 437 6.67 -19.00 -21.05
C PRO A 437 5.36 -19.57 -20.54
N ALA A 438 4.58 -18.74 -19.84
CA ALA A 438 3.40 -19.22 -19.10
C ALA A 438 2.21 -18.31 -19.30
N VAL A 439 1.01 -18.88 -19.23
CA VAL A 439 -0.25 -18.15 -19.29
C VAL A 439 -1.03 -18.31 -17.99
N GLY A 440 -1.92 -17.35 -17.74
CA GLY A 440 -2.82 -17.41 -16.61
C GLY A 440 -4.05 -16.56 -16.80
N MET A 441 -5.03 -16.83 -15.95
CA MET A 441 -6.30 -16.11 -15.92
C MET A 441 -6.77 -15.98 -14.46
N ALA A 442 -7.33 -14.85 -14.12
CA ALA A 442 -8.06 -14.65 -12.87
C ALA A 442 -9.44 -14.10 -13.17
N ALA A 443 -10.45 -14.61 -12.47
CA ALA A 443 -11.81 -14.11 -12.58
C ALA A 443 -12.48 -14.06 -11.20
N GLY A 444 -13.48 -13.22 -11.05
CA GLY A 444 -14.22 -13.18 -9.80
C GLY A 444 -15.52 -12.42 -9.90
N VAL A 445 -16.40 -12.76 -8.96
CA VAL A 445 -17.70 -12.14 -8.76
C VAL A 445 -17.85 -11.78 -7.28
N GLU A 446 -18.39 -10.63 -7.02
CA GLU A 446 -18.69 -10.13 -5.68
C GLU A 446 -20.07 -9.52 -5.67
N TRP A 447 -20.92 -10.04 -4.80
CA TRP A 447 -22.23 -9.48 -4.51
C TRP A 447 -22.25 -8.92 -3.10
N GLU A 448 -22.65 -7.67 -2.96
CA GLU A 448 -22.76 -6.96 -1.68
C GLU A 448 -24.16 -6.41 -1.54
N HIS A 449 -24.84 -6.72 -0.43
CA HIS A 449 -26.20 -6.27 -0.13
C HIS A 449 -26.20 -5.51 1.19
N HIS A 450 -26.79 -4.31 1.19
CA HIS A 450 -26.94 -3.47 2.36
C HIS A 450 -28.40 -3.22 2.68
N ARG A 451 -28.82 -3.50 3.91
CA ARG A 451 -30.17 -3.19 4.36
C ARG A 451 -30.14 -2.66 5.81
N ARG A 452 -30.37 -1.37 5.97
CA ARG A 452 -30.26 -0.69 7.28
C ARG A 452 -28.88 -0.93 7.89
N ALA A 453 -28.83 -1.53 9.10
CA ALA A 453 -27.60 -1.87 9.81
C ALA A 453 -26.91 -3.15 9.30
N TRP A 454 -27.55 -3.92 8.43
CA TRP A 454 -27.04 -5.20 7.95
C TRP A 454 -26.30 -5.06 6.62
N SER A 455 -25.17 -5.75 6.50
CA SER A 455 -24.45 -5.93 5.24
C SER A 455 -24.11 -7.40 5.03
N ARG A 456 -24.27 -7.88 3.82
CA ARG A 456 -23.92 -9.24 3.39
C ARG A 456 -23.01 -9.14 2.18
N LEU A 457 -21.98 -9.99 2.14
CA LEU A 457 -21.08 -10.08 1.01
C LEU A 457 -20.87 -11.55 0.68
N LEU A 458 -21.05 -11.87 -0.61
CA LEU A 458 -20.61 -13.14 -1.18
C LEU A 458 -19.59 -12.84 -2.27
N ARG A 459 -18.39 -13.44 -2.16
CA ARG A 459 -17.30 -13.24 -3.11
C ARG A 459 -16.74 -14.59 -3.51
N TYR A 460 -16.68 -14.82 -4.82
CA TYR A 460 -15.97 -15.94 -5.40
C TYR A 460 -14.87 -15.45 -6.31
N ARG A 461 -13.70 -16.06 -6.24
CA ARG A 461 -12.56 -15.78 -7.11
C ARG A 461 -11.90 -17.08 -7.52
N VAL A 462 -11.51 -17.16 -8.78
CA VAL A 462 -10.71 -18.24 -9.33
C VAL A 462 -9.47 -17.65 -9.99
N LYS A 463 -8.33 -18.29 -9.78
CA LYS A 463 -7.08 -17.96 -10.47
C LYS A 463 -6.42 -19.24 -10.94
N THR A 464 -6.26 -19.35 -12.25
CA THR A 464 -5.58 -20.46 -12.91
C THR A 464 -4.34 -19.92 -13.60
N LYS A 465 -3.19 -20.52 -13.34
CA LYS A 465 -1.96 -20.16 -14.06
C LYS A 465 -0.99 -21.33 -14.13
N GLN A 466 -0.20 -21.33 -15.20
CA GLN A 466 0.84 -22.32 -15.40
C GLN A 466 2.00 -22.11 -14.41
N GLN A 467 2.44 -23.21 -13.79
CA GLN A 467 3.59 -23.24 -12.88
C GLN A 467 4.38 -24.53 -13.13
N THR A 468 5.69 -24.46 -12.91
CA THR A 468 6.53 -25.64 -12.96
C THR A 468 6.36 -26.42 -11.66
N ILE A 469 5.92 -27.64 -11.77
CA ILE A 469 5.82 -28.57 -10.65
C ILE A 469 7.12 -29.37 -10.59
N ALA A 470 7.77 -29.31 -9.43
CA ALA A 470 8.98 -30.09 -9.17
C ALA A 470 8.69 -31.59 -9.16
N GLY A 471 9.54 -32.39 -9.80
CA GLY A 471 9.44 -33.83 -9.90
C GLY A 471 10.66 -34.39 -10.65
N PHE A 472 10.64 -35.68 -10.97
CA PHE A 472 11.71 -36.34 -11.74
C PHE A 472 11.90 -35.70 -13.13
N ALA A 473 10.79 -35.22 -13.75
CA ALA A 473 10.79 -34.36 -14.92
C ALA A 473 9.96 -33.11 -14.62
N PRO A 474 10.55 -31.91 -14.48
CA PRO A 474 9.81 -30.68 -14.25
C PRO A 474 8.84 -30.38 -15.41
N ARG A 475 7.55 -30.23 -15.11
CA ARG A 475 6.51 -29.97 -16.09
C ARG A 475 5.80 -28.66 -15.79
N LEU A 476 5.42 -27.96 -16.86
CA LEU A 476 4.59 -26.76 -16.76
C LEU A 476 3.11 -27.17 -16.75
N GLU A 477 2.42 -26.92 -15.66
CA GLU A 477 1.04 -27.34 -15.43
C GLU A 477 0.15 -26.18 -15.00
N PHE A 478 -1.12 -26.26 -15.35
CA PHE A 478 -2.12 -25.35 -14.79
C PHE A 478 -2.40 -25.71 -13.33
N CYS A 479 -2.16 -24.73 -12.46
CA CYS A 479 -2.54 -24.77 -11.07
C CYS A 479 -3.67 -23.77 -10.81
N THR A 480 -4.75 -24.23 -10.24
CA THR A 480 -5.96 -23.45 -10.00
C THR A 480 -6.19 -23.25 -8.51
N THR A 481 -6.50 -22.02 -8.14
CA THR A 481 -6.90 -21.64 -6.79
C THR A 481 -8.31 -21.06 -6.84
N HIS A 482 -9.23 -21.67 -6.13
CA HIS A 482 -10.58 -21.16 -5.89
C HIS A 482 -10.62 -20.50 -4.51
N ARG A 483 -11.31 -19.40 -4.38
CA ARG A 483 -11.54 -18.71 -3.09
C ARG A 483 -12.98 -18.26 -2.99
N LEU A 484 -13.65 -18.70 -1.94
CA LEU A 484 -15.00 -18.28 -1.58
C LEU A 484 -14.95 -17.54 -0.24
N ARG A 485 -15.65 -16.43 -0.15
CA ARG A 485 -15.90 -15.70 1.10
C ARG A 485 -17.36 -15.35 1.21
N ALA A 486 -17.99 -15.77 2.28
CA ALA A 486 -19.30 -15.28 2.71
C ALA A 486 -19.10 -14.46 4.00
N ARG A 487 -19.68 -13.26 4.05
CA ARG A 487 -19.55 -12.34 5.17
C ARG A 487 -20.89 -11.74 5.53
N TRP A 488 -21.17 -11.71 6.81
CA TRP A 488 -22.31 -11.03 7.41
C TRP A 488 -21.80 -9.97 8.36
N SER A 489 -22.35 -8.79 8.30
CA SER A 489 -21.97 -7.71 9.20
C SER A 489 -23.19 -6.92 9.66
N TYR A 490 -23.10 -6.43 10.88
CA TYR A 490 -24.09 -5.57 11.50
C TYR A 490 -23.39 -4.37 12.13
N GLU A 491 -23.91 -3.17 11.90
CA GLU A 491 -23.28 -1.94 12.38
C GLU A 491 -24.36 -0.99 12.92
N ILE A 492 -24.24 -0.65 14.20
CA ILE A 492 -24.96 0.44 14.87
C ILE A 492 -23.95 1.40 15.51
N SER A 493 -24.40 2.51 16.06
CA SER A 493 -23.51 3.59 16.55
C SER A 493 -22.45 3.12 17.56
N ARG A 494 -22.80 2.19 18.46
CA ARG A 494 -21.91 1.74 19.55
C ARG A 494 -21.34 0.34 19.35
N TRP A 495 -21.90 -0.44 18.44
CA TRP A 495 -21.51 -1.83 18.25
C TRP A 495 -21.55 -2.21 16.79
N SER A 496 -20.47 -2.82 16.33
CA SER A 496 -20.44 -3.48 15.03
C SER A 496 -19.82 -4.87 15.16
N TRP A 497 -20.34 -5.80 14.36
CA TRP A 497 -19.74 -7.12 14.27
C TRP A 497 -19.74 -7.62 12.83
N GLN A 498 -18.87 -8.57 12.58
CA GLN A 498 -18.71 -9.22 11.29
C GLN A 498 -18.35 -10.69 11.51
N ALA A 499 -19.11 -11.59 10.92
CA ALA A 499 -18.78 -13.00 10.80
C ALA A 499 -18.40 -13.30 9.35
N SER A 500 -17.39 -14.12 9.12
CA SER A 500 -16.95 -14.52 7.77
C SER A 500 -16.60 -15.99 7.72
N LEU A 501 -17.07 -16.65 6.65
CA LEU A 501 -16.66 -17.99 6.25
C LEU A 501 -15.79 -17.86 5.00
N ASP A 502 -14.56 -18.34 5.09
CA ASP A 502 -13.58 -18.34 4.01
C ASP A 502 -13.24 -19.78 3.63
N ALA A 503 -13.28 -20.09 2.35
CA ALA A 503 -12.85 -21.36 1.79
C ALA A 503 -11.87 -21.15 0.66
N THR A 504 -10.82 -21.97 0.61
CA THR A 504 -9.85 -22.01 -0.48
C THR A 504 -9.69 -23.45 -0.93
N ALA A 505 -9.65 -23.68 -2.25
CA ALA A 505 -9.28 -24.95 -2.84
C ALA A 505 -8.15 -24.74 -3.84
N PHE A 506 -7.11 -25.54 -3.76
CA PHE A 506 -5.96 -25.50 -4.66
C PHE A 506 -5.69 -26.88 -5.25
N HIS A 507 -5.55 -26.94 -6.57
CA HIS A 507 -5.17 -28.17 -7.28
C HIS A 507 -4.33 -27.85 -8.52
N CYS A 508 -3.55 -28.82 -9.00
CA CYS A 508 -2.83 -28.79 -10.27
C CYS A 508 -3.23 -30.00 -11.14
N GLN A 509 -2.94 -29.98 -12.43
CA GLN A 509 -3.36 -31.02 -13.37
C GLN A 509 -2.93 -32.44 -12.95
N THR A 510 -1.68 -32.61 -12.53
CA THR A 510 -1.18 -33.92 -12.05
C THR A 510 -1.60 -34.24 -10.61
N ARG A 511 -2.15 -33.28 -9.89
CA ARG A 511 -2.68 -33.44 -8.53
C ARG A 511 -4.10 -32.91 -8.49
N PRO A 512 -5.06 -33.65 -9.07
CA PRO A 512 -6.43 -33.18 -9.22
C PRO A 512 -7.19 -33.08 -7.89
N ASN A 513 -6.77 -33.88 -6.88
CA ASN A 513 -7.37 -33.81 -5.54
C ASN A 513 -7.11 -32.44 -4.90
N PRO A 514 -8.13 -31.63 -4.66
CA PRO A 514 -7.96 -30.29 -4.16
C PRO A 514 -7.47 -30.29 -2.70
N ARG A 515 -6.53 -29.40 -2.42
CA ARG A 515 -6.12 -29.06 -1.06
C ARG A 515 -7.02 -27.97 -0.54
N TRP A 516 -7.76 -28.26 0.51
CA TRP A 516 -8.76 -27.37 1.07
C TRP A 516 -8.20 -26.54 2.23
N GLY A 517 -8.62 -25.30 2.30
CA GLY A 517 -8.48 -24.44 3.47
C GLY A 517 -9.83 -23.87 3.84
N LEU A 518 -10.21 -23.97 5.12
CA LEU A 518 -11.45 -23.43 5.67
C LEU A 518 -11.14 -22.57 6.88
N MET A 519 -11.83 -21.45 7.02
CA MET A 519 -11.71 -20.56 8.17
C MET A 519 -13.07 -19.94 8.49
N LEU A 520 -13.48 -20.05 9.74
CA LEU A 520 -14.54 -19.26 10.33
C LEU A 520 -13.91 -18.15 11.16
N SER A 521 -14.27 -16.92 10.92
CA SER A 521 -13.77 -15.79 11.68
C SER A 521 -14.89 -14.85 12.13
N TYR A 522 -14.71 -14.28 13.32
CA TYR A 522 -15.59 -13.29 13.90
C TYR A 522 -14.81 -12.07 14.33
N ARG A 523 -15.35 -10.90 14.08
CA ARG A 523 -14.79 -9.61 14.52
C ARG A 523 -15.90 -8.77 15.12
N SER A 524 -15.60 -8.14 16.25
CA SER A 524 -16.52 -7.19 16.88
C SER A 524 -15.77 -5.92 17.28
N LYS A 525 -16.47 -4.82 17.28
CA LYS A 525 -16.00 -3.52 17.74
C LYS A 525 -17.10 -2.90 18.57
N VAL A 526 -16.77 -2.54 19.81
CA VAL A 526 -17.71 -2.01 20.80
C VAL A 526 -17.16 -0.69 21.35
N ALA A 527 -17.95 0.38 21.28
CA ALA A 527 -17.71 1.59 22.04
C ALA A 527 -18.32 1.43 23.44
N ILE A 528 -17.48 1.07 24.42
CA ILE A 528 -17.88 0.83 25.82
C ILE A 528 -18.32 2.15 26.45
N SER A 529 -17.55 3.21 26.18
CA SER A 529 -17.88 4.58 26.57
C SER A 529 -17.48 5.57 25.47
N SER A 530 -17.64 6.86 25.68
CA SER A 530 -17.14 7.91 24.77
C SER A 530 -15.61 7.90 24.66
N THR A 531 -14.91 7.39 25.68
CA THR A 531 -13.46 7.36 25.78
C THR A 531 -12.85 5.98 25.56
N LEU A 532 -13.61 4.90 25.72
CA LEU A 532 -13.12 3.52 25.70
C LEU A 532 -13.80 2.71 24.60
N GLN A 533 -12.98 2.10 23.73
CA GLN A 533 -13.41 1.22 22.66
C GLN A 533 -12.60 -0.07 22.69
N ALA A 534 -13.27 -1.19 22.49
CA ALA A 534 -12.64 -2.50 22.32
C ALA A 534 -12.95 -3.06 20.94
N SER A 535 -11.97 -3.73 20.34
CA SER A 535 -12.11 -4.48 19.09
C SER A 535 -11.57 -5.88 19.29
N MET A 536 -12.34 -6.89 18.93
CA MET A 536 -11.98 -8.30 19.06
C MET A 536 -11.98 -8.97 17.70
N PHE A 537 -11.12 -9.94 17.53
CA PHE A 537 -11.10 -10.86 16.39
C PHE A 537 -10.86 -12.27 16.93
N GLY A 538 -11.57 -13.23 16.36
CA GLY A 538 -11.36 -14.65 16.61
C GLY A 538 -11.47 -15.42 15.31
N ALA A 539 -10.64 -16.43 15.11
CA ALA A 539 -10.71 -17.31 13.95
C ALA A 539 -10.36 -18.75 14.32
N VAL A 540 -11.05 -19.71 13.71
CA VAL A 540 -10.69 -21.12 13.68
C VAL A 540 -10.43 -21.49 12.24
N PHE A 541 -9.29 -22.15 11.96
CA PHE A 541 -8.85 -22.44 10.60
C PHE A 541 -8.26 -23.84 10.46
N SER A 542 -8.42 -24.39 9.25
CA SER A 542 -7.80 -25.62 8.83
C SER A 542 -7.35 -25.46 7.37
N ALA A 543 -6.06 -25.34 7.14
CA ALA A 543 -5.43 -25.26 5.84
C ALA A 543 -4.09 -26.01 5.92
N PRO A 544 -4.09 -27.34 5.81
CA PRO A 544 -2.92 -28.17 6.09
C PRO A 544 -1.74 -27.89 5.14
N ASP A 545 -2.02 -27.32 3.98
CA ASP A 545 -1.00 -26.95 3.00
C ASP A 545 -0.97 -25.42 2.80
N PHE A 546 0.24 -24.86 2.63
CA PHE A 546 0.43 -23.44 2.39
C PHE A 546 -0.20 -22.94 1.08
N SER A 547 -0.40 -23.82 0.09
CA SER A 547 -1.07 -23.49 -1.16
C SER A 547 -2.56 -23.16 -0.98
N ALA A 548 -3.21 -23.76 0.04
CA ALA A 548 -4.60 -23.51 0.43
C ALA A 548 -4.75 -22.44 1.54
N ARG A 549 -3.71 -21.66 1.81
CA ARG A 549 -3.69 -20.64 2.87
C ARG A 549 -4.84 -19.62 2.75
N LEU A 550 -5.27 -19.15 3.89
CA LEU A 550 -6.36 -18.20 4.07
C LEU A 550 -5.84 -16.85 4.56
N PHE A 551 -6.63 -15.81 4.41
CA PHE A 551 -6.26 -14.46 4.80
C PHE A 551 -7.43 -13.79 5.52
N ALA A 552 -7.16 -13.14 6.64
CA ALA A 552 -8.13 -12.27 7.30
C ALA A 552 -7.51 -10.91 7.64
N TYR A 553 -8.38 -9.93 7.85
CA TYR A 553 -7.99 -8.65 8.42
C TYR A 553 -8.18 -8.71 9.93
N GLU A 554 -7.13 -8.45 10.67
CA GLU A 554 -7.13 -8.35 12.13
C GLU A 554 -7.16 -6.88 12.59
N PRO A 555 -7.77 -6.57 13.75
CA PRO A 555 -7.60 -5.27 14.39
C PRO A 555 -6.11 -4.97 14.65
N GLN A 556 -5.68 -3.78 14.22
CA GLN A 556 -4.29 -3.34 14.36
C GLN A 556 -4.22 -1.98 15.05
N LEU A 557 -3.08 -1.68 15.63
CA LEU A 557 -2.75 -0.35 16.11
C LEU A 557 -2.87 0.66 14.96
N ARG A 558 -3.21 1.88 15.27
CA ARG A 558 -3.37 2.94 14.27
C ARG A 558 -2.10 3.10 13.41
N GLY A 559 -2.28 3.26 12.10
CA GLY A 559 -1.18 3.39 11.14
C GLY A 559 -0.43 2.09 10.82
N ARG A 560 -0.89 0.95 11.31
CA ARG A 560 -0.43 -0.39 10.90
C ARG A 560 -1.53 -1.11 10.12
N GLY A 561 -1.14 -1.82 9.09
CA GLY A 561 -2.02 -2.74 8.36
C GLY A 561 -1.40 -4.13 8.38
N ALA A 562 -2.18 -5.14 8.73
CA ALA A 562 -1.75 -6.52 8.61
C ALA A 562 -2.85 -7.39 8.01
N PHE A 563 -2.42 -8.25 7.10
CA PHE A 563 -3.22 -9.32 6.51
C PHE A 563 -2.52 -10.64 6.79
N PRO A 564 -2.60 -11.16 8.01
CA PRO A 564 -1.92 -12.39 8.38
C PRO A 564 -2.38 -13.55 7.50
N THR A 565 -1.47 -14.47 7.31
CA THR A 565 -1.69 -15.70 6.55
C THR A 565 -1.95 -16.85 7.52
N PHE A 566 -3.11 -17.51 7.34
CA PHE A 566 -3.52 -18.66 8.13
C PHE A 566 -3.29 -19.93 7.34
N TYR A 567 -2.46 -20.83 7.88
CA TYR A 567 -2.17 -22.16 7.34
C TYR A 567 -1.85 -23.11 8.48
N GLY A 568 -2.01 -24.42 8.26
CA GLY A 568 -2.05 -25.43 9.31
C GLY A 568 -3.44 -25.58 9.89
N ARG A 569 -3.56 -26.13 11.09
CA ARG A 569 -4.80 -26.27 11.86
C ARG A 569 -4.68 -25.52 13.17
N GLY A 570 -5.67 -24.71 13.52
CA GLY A 570 -5.57 -23.96 14.77
C GLY A 570 -6.62 -22.87 14.93
N CYS A 571 -6.33 -22.00 15.89
CA CYS A 571 -7.15 -20.84 16.17
C CYS A 571 -6.29 -19.58 16.35
N ALA A 572 -6.91 -18.43 16.20
CA ALA A 572 -6.29 -17.14 16.41
C ALA A 572 -7.25 -16.19 17.12
N GLY A 573 -6.70 -15.31 17.95
CA GLY A 573 -7.45 -14.29 18.64
C GLY A 573 -6.69 -12.98 18.72
N VAL A 574 -7.41 -11.86 18.65
CA VAL A 574 -6.86 -10.52 18.84
C VAL A 574 -7.82 -9.72 19.70
N LEU A 575 -7.28 -9.01 20.68
CA LEU A 575 -7.97 -7.98 21.45
C LEU A 575 -7.21 -6.67 21.27
N LEU A 576 -7.91 -5.64 20.84
CA LEU A 576 -7.40 -4.27 20.75
C LEU A 576 -8.28 -3.36 21.58
N VAL A 577 -7.69 -2.73 22.57
CA VAL A 577 -8.34 -1.73 23.43
C VAL A 577 -7.78 -0.37 23.09
N GLN A 578 -8.66 0.58 22.78
CA GLN A 578 -8.32 1.98 22.57
C GLN A 578 -8.96 2.82 23.65
N TRP A 579 -8.15 3.58 24.37
CA TRP A 579 -8.57 4.50 25.41
C TRP A 579 -8.17 5.94 25.08
N LYS A 580 -9.12 6.85 25.15
CA LYS A 580 -8.96 8.28 24.87
C LYS A 580 -9.34 9.08 26.13
N PRO A 581 -8.43 9.16 27.14
CA PRO A 581 -8.73 9.89 28.38
C PRO A 581 -9.03 11.37 28.16
N SER A 582 -8.52 11.95 27.08
CA SER A 582 -8.81 13.30 26.65
C SER A 582 -8.75 13.43 25.11
N THR A 583 -9.05 14.62 24.60
CA THR A 583 -8.91 14.95 23.15
C THR A 583 -7.45 14.89 22.67
N HIS A 584 -6.50 15.00 23.60
CA HIS A 584 -5.07 15.02 23.32
C HIS A 584 -4.44 13.62 23.35
N TRP A 585 -4.89 12.74 24.20
CA TRP A 585 -4.30 11.43 24.44
C TRP A 585 -5.08 10.29 23.78
N THR A 586 -4.36 9.40 23.13
CA THR A 586 -4.89 8.11 22.67
C THR A 586 -3.91 7.01 23.05
N CYS A 587 -4.38 6.06 23.87
CA CYS A 587 -3.63 4.88 24.28
C CYS A 587 -4.25 3.67 23.59
N GLU A 588 -3.43 2.83 22.99
CA GLU A 588 -3.85 1.59 22.35
C GLU A 588 -3.02 0.43 22.90
N CYS A 589 -3.70 -0.66 23.25
CA CYS A 589 -3.08 -1.92 23.66
C CYS A 589 -3.66 -3.04 22.81
N ARG A 590 -2.80 -3.82 22.17
CA ARG A 590 -3.18 -4.95 21.34
C ARG A 590 -2.51 -6.22 21.85
N TYR A 591 -3.30 -7.23 22.14
CA TYR A 591 -2.83 -8.59 22.36
C TYR A 591 -3.31 -9.46 21.20
N ALA A 592 -2.40 -10.24 20.64
CA ALA A 592 -2.70 -11.20 19.57
C ALA A 592 -2.11 -12.55 19.90
N ALA A 593 -2.85 -13.60 19.64
CA ALA A 593 -2.41 -14.98 19.85
C ALA A 593 -2.82 -15.85 18.65
N ILE A 594 -1.93 -16.73 18.23
CA ILE A 594 -2.22 -17.78 17.26
C ILE A 594 -1.71 -19.11 17.80
N TYR A 595 -2.57 -20.12 17.81
CA TYR A 595 -2.26 -21.48 18.20
C TYR A 595 -2.39 -22.41 17.00
N ARG A 596 -1.42 -23.31 16.81
CA ARG A 596 -1.42 -24.34 15.74
C ARG A 596 -1.30 -25.72 16.36
N SER A 597 -2.34 -26.52 16.20
CA SER A 597 -2.39 -27.88 16.79
C SER A 597 -1.60 -28.92 15.99
N ASP A 598 -1.32 -28.65 14.72
CA ASP A 598 -0.75 -29.61 13.77
C ASP A 598 0.78 -29.57 13.66
N ARG A 599 1.44 -28.73 14.45
CA ARG A 599 2.92 -28.59 14.38
C ARG A 599 3.53 -28.11 15.68
N ALA A 600 4.62 -28.75 16.08
CA ALA A 600 5.38 -28.42 17.27
C ALA A 600 6.40 -27.27 17.04
N THR A 601 6.60 -26.84 15.80
CA THR A 601 7.51 -25.73 15.47
C THR A 601 6.91 -24.82 14.40
N VAL A 602 7.16 -23.53 14.52
CA VAL A 602 6.71 -22.51 13.57
C VAL A 602 7.90 -21.69 13.09
N GLY A 603 7.95 -21.40 11.78
CA GLY A 603 9.04 -20.66 11.16
C GLY A 603 10.27 -21.53 10.87
N SER A 604 11.36 -20.88 10.45
CA SER A 604 12.62 -21.54 10.10
C SER A 604 13.82 -20.66 10.46
N GLY A 605 15.03 -21.23 10.49
CA GLY A 605 16.25 -20.50 10.81
C GLY A 605 16.18 -19.80 12.16
N MET A 606 16.65 -18.54 12.24
CA MET A 606 16.58 -17.73 13.46
C MET A 606 15.16 -17.35 13.90
N GLN A 607 14.20 -17.40 12.97
CA GLN A 607 12.79 -17.12 13.25
C GLN A 607 12.02 -18.31 13.82
N ARG A 608 12.62 -19.49 13.90
CA ARG A 608 11.99 -20.70 14.41
C ARG A 608 11.57 -20.52 15.86
N ILE A 609 10.34 -20.92 16.15
CA ILE A 609 9.73 -20.97 17.46
C ILE A 609 9.47 -22.44 17.77
N ASP A 610 9.95 -22.92 18.90
CA ASP A 610 9.64 -24.25 19.41
C ASP A 610 8.37 -24.11 20.27
N GLY A 611 7.26 -24.71 19.79
CA GLY A 611 5.94 -24.63 20.41
C GLY A 611 4.82 -24.37 19.40
N HIS A 612 3.60 -24.49 19.90
CA HIS A 612 2.35 -24.40 19.11
C HIS A 612 1.79 -22.96 19.02
N SER A 613 2.25 -22.05 19.87
CA SER A 613 1.65 -20.73 20.02
C SER A 613 2.62 -19.58 19.73
N GLN A 614 2.06 -18.50 19.19
CA GLN A 614 2.70 -17.20 19.05
C GLN A 614 1.79 -16.16 19.70
N GLN A 615 2.35 -15.35 20.58
CA GLN A 615 1.59 -14.33 21.31
C GLN A 615 2.37 -13.01 21.22
N ASP A 616 1.70 -11.96 20.78
CA ASP A 616 2.29 -10.64 20.59
C ASP A 616 1.51 -9.62 21.40
N LEU A 617 2.21 -8.81 22.16
CA LEU A 617 1.68 -7.67 22.89
C LEU A 617 2.23 -6.39 22.26
N SER A 618 1.37 -5.43 21.97
CA SER A 618 1.77 -4.17 21.37
C SER A 618 1.08 -3.00 22.04
N PHE A 619 1.81 -1.94 22.30
CA PHE A 619 1.32 -0.70 22.88
C PHE A 619 1.60 0.47 21.96
N GLN A 620 0.67 1.40 21.91
CA GLN A 620 0.86 2.67 21.21
C GLN A 620 0.27 3.81 22.05
N LEU A 621 1.07 4.83 22.22
CA LEU A 621 0.67 6.06 22.88
C LEU A 621 0.78 7.20 21.88
N ARG A 622 -0.28 7.98 21.74
CA ARG A 622 -0.30 9.16 20.88
C ARG A 622 -0.74 10.38 21.70
N TYR A 623 0.03 11.44 21.55
CA TYR A 623 -0.27 12.77 22.11
C TYR A 623 -0.41 13.79 20.98
N VAL A 624 -1.47 14.58 21.03
CA VAL A 624 -1.79 15.62 20.03
C VAL A 624 -1.97 16.94 20.74
N PHE A 625 -1.26 17.99 20.33
CA PHE A 625 -1.24 19.31 20.97
C PHE A 625 -1.06 20.44 19.97
#